data_60dc4c2d9bd86d1cc7068f48637191cc
#
_entry.id   60dc4c2d9bd86d1cc7068f48637191cc
#
_cell.length_a   1.000
_cell.length_b   1.000
_cell.length_c   1.000
_cell.angle_alpha   90.00
_cell.angle_beta   90.00
_cell.angle_gamma   90.00
#
_symmetry.space_group_name_H-M   'P 1'
#
loop_
_entity.id
_entity.type
_entity.pdbx_description
1 polymer ?
#
loop_
_entity_poly.entity_id
_entity_poly.type
_entity_poly.pdbx_seq_one_letter_code
_entity_poly.pdbx_strand_id
1 'polypeptide(L)'
;GTKETFERIMGVRIREWESHGMCGRFQYCTSQDPLVYHCDQQTWAAMIYLTPDAPYQCGTNLYAGKGGVRNSRHPNYNECFDGGYFDSTKFKLVDSIGNVFNRLFIFDARCIHAASLYFGQTITDSRLFHIFFFD
;
A
#
# COMPACT_ATOMS: atom_id res chain seq x y z
N GLY A 1 19.97 11.38 0.83
CA GLY A 1 19.08 10.79 -0.18
C GLY A 1 17.70 10.41 0.38
N THR A 2 16.93 9.65 -0.35
CA THR A 2 15.57 9.24 0.04
C THR A 2 15.57 8.40 1.32
N LYS A 3 16.49 7.45 1.43
CA LYS A 3 16.63 6.62 2.62
C LYS A 3 16.83 7.45 3.88
N GLU A 4 17.79 8.37 3.89
CA GLU A 4 18.10 9.21 5.03
C GLU A 4 16.96 10.17 5.37
N THR A 5 16.18 10.57 4.36
CA THR A 5 14.98 11.37 4.58
C THR A 5 13.91 10.55 5.31
N PHE A 6 13.68 9.31 4.92
CA PHE A 6 12.73 8.42 5.61
C PHE A 6 13.19 8.11 7.03
N GLU A 7 14.48 7.84 7.24
CA GLU A 7 15.05 7.64 8.58
C GLU A 7 14.78 8.84 9.50
N ARG A 8 14.94 10.05 8.98
CA ARG A 8 14.63 11.28 9.76
C ARG A 8 13.16 11.43 10.10
N ILE A 9 12.28 11.14 9.13
CA ILE A 9 10.83 11.24 9.33
C ILE A 9 10.35 10.21 10.36
N MET A 10 10.85 8.98 10.26
CA MET A 10 10.41 7.87 11.10
C MET A 10 11.10 7.84 12.47
N GLY A 11 12.24 8.48 12.60
CA GLY A 11 13.06 8.42 13.82
C GLY A 11 13.73 7.07 14.04
N VAL A 12 13.86 6.23 13.00
CA VAL A 12 14.44 4.89 13.06
C VAL A 12 15.45 4.69 11.94
N ARG A 13 16.42 3.80 12.16
CA ARG A 13 17.38 3.43 11.14
C ARG A 13 16.81 2.33 10.23
N ILE A 14 16.93 2.51 8.93
CA ILE A 14 16.54 1.52 7.92
C ILE A 14 17.75 0.59 7.68
N ARG A 15 17.54 -0.69 7.86
CA ARG A 15 18.60 -1.72 7.73
C ARG A 15 18.71 -2.22 6.29
N GLU A 16 17.57 -2.58 5.69
CA GLU A 16 17.47 -3.11 4.34
C GLU A 16 16.69 -2.12 3.47
N TRP A 17 17.38 -1.49 2.50
CA TRP A 17 16.77 -0.45 1.66
C TRP A 17 16.43 -0.92 0.25
N GLU A 18 17.30 -1.65 -0.40
CA GLU A 18 17.13 -2.04 -1.81
C GLU A 18 17.00 -3.56 -2.00
N SER A 19 16.68 -4.29 -0.94
CA SER A 19 16.56 -5.75 -0.99
C SER A 19 15.35 -6.23 -1.78
N HIS A 20 14.33 -5.40 -1.96
CA HIS A 20 13.13 -5.71 -2.74
C HIS A 20 13.22 -5.09 -4.13
N GLY A 21 13.07 -5.91 -5.18
CA GLY A 21 13.22 -5.48 -6.58
C GLY A 21 12.25 -4.38 -7.04
N MET A 22 11.16 -4.15 -6.32
CA MET A 22 10.20 -3.06 -6.60
C MET A 22 10.50 -1.78 -5.82
N CYS A 23 11.46 -1.79 -4.89
CA CYS A 23 11.80 -0.60 -4.11
C CYS A 23 12.32 0.51 -5.01
N GLY A 24 11.79 1.71 -4.86
CA GLY A 24 12.17 2.87 -5.66
C GLY A 24 11.63 2.88 -7.10
N ARG A 25 10.65 2.04 -7.41
CA ARG A 25 10.03 1.99 -8.73
C ARG A 25 8.81 2.92 -8.82
N PHE A 26 8.58 3.44 -10.03
CA PHE A 26 7.32 4.06 -10.38
C PHE A 26 6.35 2.98 -10.86
N GLN A 27 5.12 3.05 -10.37
CA GLN A 27 4.07 2.13 -10.75
C GLN A 27 2.80 2.89 -11.08
N TYR A 28 2.04 2.39 -12.05
CA TYR A 28 0.70 2.90 -12.32
C TYR A 28 -0.32 1.77 -12.34
N CYS A 29 -1.55 2.09 -11.99
CA CYS A 29 -2.69 1.18 -12.04
C CYS A 29 -3.87 1.91 -12.69
N THR A 30 -4.60 1.19 -13.51
CA THR A 30 -5.78 1.71 -14.23
C THR A 30 -7.06 1.10 -13.67
N SER A 31 -8.20 1.59 -14.11
CA SER A 31 -9.51 1.04 -13.75
C SER A 31 -9.71 -0.43 -14.17
N GLN A 32 -8.83 -0.96 -15.01
CA GLN A 32 -8.85 -2.36 -15.45
C GLN A 32 -8.12 -3.30 -14.47
N ASP A 33 -7.28 -2.75 -13.60
CA ASP A 33 -6.52 -3.57 -12.65
C ASP A 33 -7.40 -3.99 -11.46
N PRO A 34 -7.26 -5.24 -10.97
CA PRO A 34 -7.99 -5.68 -9.79
C PRO A 34 -7.44 -5.06 -8.50
N LEU A 35 -8.31 -4.82 -7.54
CA LEU A 35 -7.90 -4.48 -6.17
C LEU A 35 -7.43 -5.76 -5.47
N VAL A 36 -6.21 -5.74 -4.93
CA VAL A 36 -5.59 -6.89 -4.27
C VAL A 36 -5.45 -6.63 -2.78
N TYR A 37 -6.16 -7.41 -1.96
CA TYR A 37 -6.04 -7.36 -0.50
C TYR A 37 -4.86 -8.22 -0.09
N HIS A 38 -3.84 -7.62 0.54
CA HIS A 38 -2.60 -8.33 0.82
C HIS A 38 -1.83 -7.70 2.00
N CYS A 39 -0.81 -8.41 2.43
CA CYS A 39 0.29 -7.90 3.26
C CYS A 39 1.59 -8.05 2.48
N ASP A 40 2.55 -7.18 2.74
CA ASP A 40 3.90 -7.34 2.19
C ASP A 40 4.79 -8.10 3.16
N GLN A 41 5.93 -8.57 2.67
CA GLN A 41 6.90 -9.29 3.50
C GLN A 41 7.80 -8.35 4.31
N GLN A 42 8.06 -7.15 3.77
CA GLN A 42 8.87 -6.13 4.43
C GLN A 42 8.10 -5.51 5.60
N THR A 43 8.83 -4.95 6.55
CA THR A 43 8.26 -4.25 7.69
C THR A 43 7.53 -2.98 7.26
N TRP A 44 8.13 -2.22 6.33
CA TRP A 44 7.66 -0.91 5.93
C TRP A 44 7.41 -0.84 4.43
N ALA A 45 6.33 -0.19 4.07
CA ALA A 45 6.11 0.33 2.74
C ALA A 45 5.92 1.84 2.80
N ALA A 46 6.38 2.51 1.77
CA ALA A 46 6.13 3.93 1.57
C ALA A 46 5.69 4.17 0.13
N MET A 47 4.75 5.07 -0.06
CA MET A 47 4.35 5.50 -1.41
C MET A 47 4.18 7.00 -1.46
N ILE A 48 4.49 7.56 -2.61
CA ILE A 48 4.23 8.96 -2.93
C ILE A 48 3.26 8.98 -4.10
N TYR A 49 2.09 9.59 -3.90
CA TYR A 49 1.08 9.74 -4.96
C TYR A 49 1.53 10.81 -5.95
N LEU A 50 1.48 10.51 -7.23
CA LEU A 50 2.08 11.36 -8.27
C LEU A 50 1.11 11.80 -9.37
N THR A 51 -0.17 11.42 -9.29
CA THR A 51 -1.18 11.90 -10.23
C THR A 51 -1.71 13.25 -9.76
N PRO A 52 -1.51 14.34 -10.51
CA PRO A 52 -2.18 15.61 -10.25
C PRO A 52 -3.71 15.45 -10.32
N ASP A 53 -4.43 16.15 -9.44
CA ASP A 53 -5.90 16.17 -9.43
C ASP A 53 -6.57 14.78 -9.38
N ALA A 54 -5.89 13.79 -8.79
CA ALA A 54 -6.46 12.46 -8.61
C ALA A 54 -7.73 12.51 -7.74
N PRO A 55 -8.71 11.61 -7.98
CA PRO A 55 -9.83 11.46 -7.06
C PRO A 55 -9.33 11.07 -5.66
N TYR A 56 -9.71 11.82 -4.62
CA TYR A 56 -9.22 11.59 -3.25
C TYR A 56 -9.52 10.17 -2.75
N GLN A 57 -10.64 9.59 -3.15
CA GLN A 57 -11.04 8.23 -2.77
C GLN A 57 -10.20 7.12 -3.43
N CYS A 58 -9.31 7.45 -4.36
CA CYS A 58 -8.45 6.49 -5.06
C CYS A 58 -7.05 6.36 -4.42
N GLY A 59 -6.99 6.39 -3.11
CA GLY A 59 -5.77 6.25 -2.33
C GLY A 59 -5.49 4.80 -1.90
N THR A 60 -5.20 4.62 -0.62
CA THR A 60 -4.85 3.34 -0.01
C THR A 60 -5.68 3.12 1.25
N ASN A 61 -6.20 1.92 1.43
CA ASN A 61 -6.96 1.53 2.61
C ASN A 61 -6.24 0.46 3.42
N LEU A 62 -6.39 0.54 4.74
CA LEU A 62 -6.00 -0.52 5.67
C LEU A 62 -7.26 -1.26 6.13
N TYR A 63 -7.15 -2.59 6.27
CA TYR A 63 -8.29 -3.47 6.53
C TYR A 63 -8.07 -4.39 7.73
N ALA A 64 -9.18 -4.89 8.26
CA ALA A 64 -9.22 -6.05 9.14
C ALA A 64 -9.90 -7.22 8.40
N GLY A 65 -9.31 -8.40 8.50
CA GLY A 65 -9.90 -9.64 7.96
C GLY A 65 -10.74 -10.36 9.00
N LYS A 66 -10.97 -11.65 8.76
CA LYS A 66 -11.73 -12.54 9.63
C LYS A 66 -11.23 -12.45 11.09
N GLY A 67 -12.17 -12.35 12.03
CA GLY A 67 -11.85 -12.26 13.46
C GLY A 67 -11.16 -10.97 13.89
N GLY A 68 -11.15 -9.93 13.05
CA GLY A 68 -10.51 -8.65 13.38
C GLY A 68 -9.00 -8.63 13.15
N VAL A 69 -8.45 -9.61 12.45
CA VAL A 69 -7.01 -9.73 12.16
C VAL A 69 -6.57 -8.58 11.24
N ARG A 70 -5.54 -7.85 11.65
CA ARG A 70 -5.05 -6.66 10.95
C ARG A 70 -3.70 -6.82 10.26
N ASN A 71 -2.88 -7.79 10.66
CA ASN A 71 -1.53 -7.93 10.13
C ASN A 71 -1.05 -9.38 10.12
N SER A 72 0.02 -9.65 9.35
CA SER A 72 0.58 -10.98 9.13
C SER A 72 1.27 -11.61 10.34
N ARG A 73 1.46 -10.87 11.44
CA ARG A 73 2.00 -11.43 12.70
C ARG A 73 0.95 -12.16 13.52
N HIS A 74 -0.33 -11.97 13.20
CA HIS A 74 -1.41 -12.65 13.90
C HIS A 74 -1.44 -14.13 13.54
N PRO A 75 -1.62 -15.06 14.52
CA PRO A 75 -1.60 -16.51 14.24
C PRO A 75 -2.65 -16.96 13.22
N ASN A 76 -3.79 -16.29 13.16
CA ASN A 76 -4.88 -16.62 12.20
C ASN A 76 -4.82 -15.83 10.91
N TYR A 77 -3.70 -15.18 10.61
CA TYR A 77 -3.55 -14.35 9.41
C TYR A 77 -3.91 -15.09 8.11
N ASN A 78 -3.45 -16.33 7.96
CA ASN A 78 -3.69 -17.10 6.74
C ASN A 78 -5.17 -17.34 6.47
N GLU A 79 -6.00 -17.48 7.53
CA GLU A 79 -7.44 -17.68 7.39
C GLU A 79 -8.17 -16.48 6.75
N CYS A 80 -7.58 -15.30 6.83
CA CYS A 80 -8.15 -14.09 6.20
C CYS A 80 -8.18 -14.21 4.67
N PHE A 81 -7.33 -15.05 4.10
CA PHE A 81 -7.15 -15.22 2.65
C PHE A 81 -7.63 -16.57 2.12
N ASP A 82 -8.38 -17.33 2.90
CA ASP A 82 -8.97 -18.61 2.47
C ASP A 82 -9.86 -18.45 1.22
N GLY A 83 -10.50 -17.29 1.06
CA GLY A 83 -11.29 -16.91 -0.11
C GLY A 83 -10.48 -16.23 -1.23
N GLY A 84 -9.15 -16.15 -1.10
CA GLY A 84 -8.27 -15.46 -2.06
C GLY A 84 -8.05 -13.97 -1.70
N TYR A 85 -7.53 -13.23 -2.67
CA TYR A 85 -7.01 -11.86 -2.48
C TYR A 85 -7.89 -10.76 -3.11
N PHE A 86 -9.05 -11.12 -3.66
CA PHE A 86 -9.85 -10.20 -4.47
C PHE A 86 -11.27 -9.96 -3.93
N ASP A 87 -11.68 -10.67 -2.91
CA ASP A 87 -13.06 -10.58 -2.36
C ASP A 87 -13.15 -9.50 -1.29
N SER A 88 -13.62 -8.33 -1.68
CA SER A 88 -13.81 -7.19 -0.77
C SER A 88 -14.74 -7.47 0.41
N THR A 89 -15.65 -8.44 0.29
CA THR A 89 -16.62 -8.78 1.35
C THR A 89 -15.96 -9.44 2.56
N LYS A 90 -14.73 -9.92 2.42
CA LYS A 90 -13.95 -10.56 3.48
C LYS A 90 -13.18 -9.58 4.37
N PHE A 91 -13.14 -8.31 3.98
CA PHE A 91 -12.31 -7.31 4.65
C PHE A 91 -13.14 -6.11 5.08
N LYS A 92 -12.89 -5.62 6.32
CA LYS A 92 -13.53 -4.43 6.87
C LYS A 92 -12.55 -3.27 6.85
N LEU A 93 -13.00 -2.12 6.37
CA LEU A 93 -12.20 -0.90 6.35
C LEU A 93 -11.84 -0.47 7.79
N VAL A 94 -10.56 -0.18 8.01
CA VAL A 94 -10.03 0.38 9.26
C VAL A 94 -9.62 1.83 9.07
N ASP A 95 -8.75 2.10 8.08
CA ASP A 95 -8.25 3.42 7.75
C ASP A 95 -8.22 3.65 6.25
N SER A 96 -8.41 4.90 5.84
CA SER A 96 -8.37 5.31 4.45
C SER A 96 -7.46 6.53 4.27
N ILE A 97 -6.47 6.41 3.38
CA ILE A 97 -5.53 7.47 3.05
C ILE A 97 -5.89 8.01 1.67
N GLY A 98 -6.26 9.29 1.62
CA GLY A 98 -6.64 9.95 0.36
C GLY A 98 -5.47 10.09 -0.61
N ASN A 99 -5.75 9.94 -1.91
CA ASN A 99 -4.79 10.22 -2.97
C ASN A 99 -4.68 11.74 -3.17
N VAL A 100 -3.61 12.30 -2.62
CA VAL A 100 -3.29 13.71 -2.78
C VAL A 100 -1.92 13.81 -3.45
N PHE A 101 -1.82 14.58 -4.52
CA PHE A 101 -0.56 14.77 -5.23
C PHE A 101 0.59 15.13 -4.28
N ASN A 102 1.71 14.45 -4.44
CA ASN A 102 2.93 14.61 -3.65
C ASN A 102 2.79 14.25 -2.15
N ARG A 103 1.74 13.54 -1.76
CA ARG A 103 1.60 13.00 -0.41
C ARG A 103 2.48 11.76 -0.25
N LEU A 104 3.35 11.78 0.76
CA LEU A 104 4.06 10.60 1.25
C LEU A 104 3.20 9.89 2.29
N PHE A 105 3.04 8.58 2.14
CA PHE A 105 2.40 7.69 3.10
C PHE A 105 3.37 6.55 3.46
N ILE A 106 3.74 6.45 4.73
CA ILE A 106 4.59 5.36 5.25
C ILE A 106 3.75 4.56 6.23
N PHE A 107 3.77 3.24 6.11
CA PHE A 107 2.96 2.36 6.95
C PHE A 107 3.64 1.00 7.19
N ASP A 108 3.18 0.27 8.23
CA ASP A 108 3.58 -1.11 8.47
C ASP A 108 3.00 -1.99 7.34
N ALA A 109 3.87 -2.42 6.43
CA ALA A 109 3.48 -3.15 5.24
C ALA A 109 2.90 -4.54 5.53
N ARG A 110 3.08 -5.04 6.74
CA ARG A 110 2.48 -6.30 7.22
C ARG A 110 1.02 -6.15 7.61
N CYS A 111 0.49 -4.94 7.68
CA CYS A 111 -0.94 -4.70 7.81
C CYS A 111 -1.67 -5.07 6.51
N ILE A 112 -2.88 -5.64 6.64
CA ILE A 112 -3.73 -5.93 5.48
C ILE A 112 -4.11 -4.61 4.82
N HIS A 113 -3.80 -4.46 3.55
CA HIS A 113 -4.07 -3.24 2.80
C HIS A 113 -4.39 -3.53 1.32
N ALA A 114 -4.96 -2.54 0.68
CA ALA A 114 -5.21 -2.50 -0.76
C ALA A 114 -5.31 -1.05 -1.23
N ALA A 115 -5.18 -0.80 -2.52
CA ALA A 115 -5.70 0.44 -3.09
C ALA A 115 -7.20 0.53 -2.83
N SER A 116 -7.72 1.73 -2.58
CA SER A 116 -9.16 1.90 -2.32
C SER A 116 -9.97 1.77 -3.61
N LEU A 117 -9.54 2.42 -4.66
CA LEU A 117 -10.07 2.34 -6.02
C LEU A 117 -8.96 2.66 -7.01
N TYR A 118 -9.12 2.21 -8.24
CA TYR A 118 -8.31 2.62 -9.36
C TYR A 118 -9.10 3.50 -10.32
N PHE A 119 -8.41 4.30 -11.13
CA PHE A 119 -8.99 5.20 -12.10
C PHE A 119 -8.09 5.32 -13.34
N GLY A 120 -8.66 5.89 -14.40
CA GLY A 120 -7.97 6.10 -15.64
C GLY A 120 -7.84 4.83 -16.48
N GLN A 121 -7.33 4.98 -17.70
CA GLN A 121 -7.21 3.89 -18.65
C GLN A 121 -5.80 3.77 -19.24
N THR A 122 -4.98 4.82 -19.09
CA THR A 122 -3.63 4.88 -19.64
C THR A 122 -2.64 5.33 -18.57
N ILE A 123 -1.35 5.23 -18.86
CA ILE A 123 -0.30 5.71 -17.94
C ILE A 123 -0.43 7.20 -17.62
N THR A 124 -0.99 8.00 -18.55
CA THR A 124 -1.07 9.46 -18.39
C THR A 124 -2.26 9.95 -17.59
N ASP A 125 -3.31 9.13 -17.40
CA ASP A 125 -4.53 9.52 -16.71
C ASP A 125 -4.88 8.61 -15.53
N SER A 126 -3.97 7.71 -15.16
CA SER A 126 -4.19 6.67 -14.13
C SER A 126 -3.53 7.01 -12.80
N ARG A 127 -3.70 6.10 -11.83
CA ARG A 127 -3.09 6.20 -10.51
C ARG A 127 -1.60 5.90 -10.57
N LEU A 128 -0.79 6.96 -10.64
CA LEU A 128 0.67 6.88 -10.65
C LEU A 128 1.21 7.08 -9.22
N PHE A 129 2.19 6.29 -8.84
CA PHE A 129 2.86 6.42 -7.54
C PHE A 129 4.31 5.90 -7.59
N HIS A 130 5.11 6.40 -6.65
CA HIS A 130 6.47 5.95 -6.39
C HIS A 130 6.44 5.09 -5.14
N ILE A 131 6.94 3.85 -5.20
CA ILE A 131 6.83 2.87 -4.12
C ILE A 131 8.20 2.47 -3.56
N PHE A 132 8.24 2.24 -2.25
CA PHE A 132 9.43 1.80 -1.53
C PHE A 132 9.05 0.69 -0.55
N PHE A 133 9.92 -0.32 -0.43
CA PHE A 133 9.82 -1.42 0.54
C PHE A 133 11.13 -1.54 1.27
N PHE A 134 11.10 -1.61 2.60
CA PHE A 134 12.32 -1.64 3.42
C PHE A 134 12.09 -2.19 4.83
N ASP A 135 13.21 -2.56 5.50
CA ASP A 135 13.27 -3.06 6.87
C ASP A 135 14.22 -2.27 7.76
#